data_e6e8095d32b976506ac3a93a292c985a
#
_entry.id   e6e8095d32b976506ac3a93a292c985a
#
_cell.length_a   1.000
_cell.length_b   1.000
_cell.length_c   1.000
_cell.angle_alpha   90.00
_cell.angle_beta   90.00
_cell.angle_gamma   90.00
#
_symmetry.space_group_name_H-M   'P 1'
#
loop_
_entity.id
_entity.type
_entity.pdbx_description
1 polymer ?
#
loop_
_entity_poly.entity_id
_entity_poly.type
_entity_poly.pdbx_seq_one_letter_code
_entity_poly.pdbx_strand_id
1 'polypeptide(L)'
;HLSIRRQSLMCIRERLWNSGLIYQDYRTTPHCPRCETSLSDHEVSLGYKEDISDPSVYIKFRVSTESLQNFKDIEPANLFLLAWTTTPWTLSGNTALAVKEDAIYGIYDHEGEKLIIAQELAESILGEDCSLLDSVPGSFLTGLVYEPLYQPELLDIDVCLFSFTDI
;
A
#
# COMPACT_ATOMS: atom_id res chain seq x y z
N HIS A 1 20.56 48.85 -0.99
CA HIS A 1 19.16 48.39 -0.78
C HIS A 1 19.01 46.87 -0.80
N LEU A 2 19.81 46.09 -1.53
CA LEU A 2 19.76 44.61 -1.57
C LEU A 2 20.28 43.95 -0.29
N SER A 3 21.28 44.53 0.38
CA SER A 3 21.85 43.98 1.61
C SER A 3 20.89 44.06 2.81
N ILE A 4 20.13 45.12 2.91
CA ILE A 4 19.12 45.32 3.98
C ILE A 4 17.97 44.34 3.84
N ARG A 5 17.52 44.05 2.63
CA ARG A 5 16.48 43.03 2.38
C ARG A 5 16.96 41.62 2.77
N ARG A 6 18.22 41.24 2.48
CA ARG A 6 18.79 39.95 2.88
C ARG A 6 18.88 39.81 4.39
N GLN A 7 19.34 40.84 5.09
CA GLN A 7 19.40 40.85 6.56
C GLN A 7 18.00 40.70 7.19
N SER A 8 17.00 41.42 6.66
CA SER A 8 15.61 41.30 7.14
C SER A 8 15.06 39.90 6.95
N LEU A 9 15.31 39.23 5.83
CA LEU A 9 14.88 37.84 5.59
C LEU A 9 15.60 36.84 6.50
N MET A 10 16.86 37.03 6.79
CA MET A 10 17.61 36.20 7.75
C MET A 10 17.02 36.30 9.15
N CYS A 11 16.76 37.53 9.64
CA CYS A 11 16.13 37.73 10.95
C CYS A 11 14.73 37.13 11.05
N ILE A 12 13.95 37.17 9.99
CA ILE A 12 12.61 36.53 9.94
C ILE A 12 12.75 35.01 10.06
N ARG A 13 13.68 34.41 9.30
CA ARG A 13 13.91 32.97 9.33
C ARG A 13 14.40 32.51 10.71
N GLU A 14 15.35 33.20 11.31
CA GLU A 14 15.84 32.92 12.66
C GLU A 14 14.72 33.01 13.72
N ARG A 15 13.87 34.02 13.61
CA ARG A 15 12.73 34.17 14.52
C ARG A 15 11.74 33.02 14.39
N LEU A 16 11.40 32.63 13.16
CA LEU A 16 10.51 31.48 12.88
C LEU A 16 11.12 30.17 13.39
N TRP A 17 12.42 29.97 13.19
CA TRP A 17 13.14 28.81 13.68
C TRP A 17 13.13 28.74 15.23
N ASN A 18 13.48 29.84 15.88
CA ASN A 18 13.50 29.93 17.34
C ASN A 18 12.09 29.79 17.96
N SER A 19 11.06 30.11 17.21
CA SER A 19 9.66 29.91 17.62
C SER A 19 9.13 28.51 17.34
N GLY A 20 9.96 27.57 16.83
CA GLY A 20 9.55 26.21 16.50
C GLY A 20 8.57 26.09 15.33
N LEU A 21 8.40 27.15 14.55
CA LEU A 21 7.49 27.17 13.38
C LEU A 21 8.12 26.63 12.11
N ILE A 22 9.43 26.40 12.10
CA ILE A 22 10.18 25.78 11.02
C ILE A 22 10.96 24.60 11.61
N TYR A 23 10.85 23.45 10.97
CA TYR A 23 11.58 22.24 11.32
C TYR A 23 12.13 21.59 10.05
N GLN A 24 13.12 20.73 10.23
CA GLN A 24 13.68 19.93 9.15
C GLN A 24 13.02 18.56 9.14
N ASP A 25 12.53 18.15 7.97
CA ASP A 25 11.88 16.85 7.81
C ASP A 25 12.11 16.33 6.39
N TYR A 26 11.78 15.05 6.19
CA TYR A 26 11.81 14.40 4.87
C TYR A 26 10.45 14.53 4.20
N ARG A 27 10.47 14.89 2.94
CA ARG A 27 9.27 14.92 2.09
C ARG A 27 9.53 14.12 0.82
N THR A 28 8.57 13.30 0.43
CA THR A 28 8.58 12.67 -0.88
C THR A 28 8.34 13.72 -1.95
N THR A 29 9.19 13.74 -2.97
CA THR A 29 9.07 14.63 -4.12
C THR A 29 9.16 13.83 -5.41
N PRO A 30 8.40 14.18 -6.46
CA PRO A 30 8.61 13.61 -7.78
C PRO A 30 10.04 13.86 -8.25
N HIS A 31 10.66 12.84 -8.83
CA HIS A 31 12.03 12.90 -9.34
C HIS A 31 12.06 12.53 -10.81
N CYS A 32 12.72 13.32 -11.63
CA CYS A 32 12.90 13.03 -13.04
C CYS A 32 14.15 12.18 -13.24
N PRO A 33 14.04 10.90 -13.67
CA PRO A 33 15.21 10.04 -13.88
C PRO A 33 16.09 10.49 -15.05
N ARG A 34 15.53 11.27 -15.99
CA ARG A 34 16.25 11.81 -17.15
C ARG A 34 17.12 13.00 -16.80
N CYS A 35 16.59 13.90 -15.96
CA CYS A 35 17.28 15.13 -15.57
C CYS A 35 18.04 14.98 -14.24
N GLU A 36 17.78 13.88 -13.51
CA GLU A 36 18.34 13.56 -12.19
C GLU A 36 18.07 14.68 -11.17
N THR A 37 16.88 15.30 -11.26
CA THR A 37 16.46 16.42 -10.39
C THR A 37 15.07 16.19 -9.83
N SER A 38 14.82 16.74 -8.64
CA SER A 38 13.47 16.82 -8.09
C SER A 38 12.63 17.81 -8.87
N LEU A 39 11.38 17.44 -9.12
CA LEU A 39 10.41 18.27 -9.84
C LEU A 39 9.58 19.10 -8.87
N SER A 40 9.25 20.31 -9.28
CA SER A 40 8.26 21.15 -8.60
C SER A 40 6.83 20.73 -8.99
N ASP A 41 5.85 21.10 -8.16
CA ASP A 41 4.43 20.83 -8.44
C ASP A 41 3.97 21.42 -9.78
N HIS A 42 4.55 22.57 -10.15
CA HIS A 42 4.27 23.21 -11.44
C HIS A 42 4.80 22.41 -12.64
N GLU A 43 5.99 21.87 -12.56
CA GLU A 43 6.57 21.02 -13.61
C GLU A 43 5.80 19.70 -13.77
N VAL A 44 5.35 19.12 -12.65
CA VAL A 44 4.50 17.91 -12.66
C VAL A 44 3.18 18.20 -13.34
N SER A 45 2.52 19.32 -13.03
CA SER A 45 1.23 19.69 -13.63
C SER A 45 1.31 19.97 -15.13
N LEU A 46 2.43 20.54 -15.61
CA LEU A 46 2.66 20.77 -17.04
C LEU A 46 2.93 19.48 -17.82
N GLY A 47 3.46 18.46 -17.15
CA GLY A 47 3.77 17.16 -17.75
C GLY A 47 2.63 16.14 -17.66
N TYR A 48 1.50 16.49 -17.06
CA TYR A 48 0.37 15.59 -16.90
C TYR A 48 -0.18 15.13 -18.26
N LYS A 49 -0.38 13.83 -18.39
CA LYS A 49 -1.02 13.20 -19.54
C LYS A 49 -2.17 12.34 -19.07
N GLU A 50 -3.31 12.52 -19.67
CA GLU A 50 -4.47 11.64 -19.48
C GLU A 50 -4.29 10.35 -20.31
N ASP A 51 -5.01 9.31 -19.95
CA ASP A 51 -5.08 8.03 -20.67
C ASP A 51 -3.74 7.30 -20.86
N ILE A 52 -2.85 7.38 -19.88
CA ILE A 52 -1.65 6.54 -19.84
C ILE A 52 -2.01 5.17 -19.27
N SER A 53 -1.74 4.12 -20.05
CA SER A 53 -1.88 2.74 -19.59
C SER A 53 -0.61 2.31 -18.84
N ASP A 54 -0.73 2.12 -17.54
CA ASP A 54 0.32 1.54 -16.72
C ASP A 54 0.04 0.06 -16.44
N PRO A 55 1.06 -0.81 -16.49
CA PRO A 55 0.88 -2.21 -16.13
C PRO A 55 0.53 -2.35 -14.64
N SER A 56 -0.39 -3.24 -14.35
CA SER A 56 -0.75 -3.60 -12.98
C SER A 56 -0.57 -5.09 -12.74
N VAL A 57 -0.33 -5.45 -11.49
CA VAL A 57 -0.10 -6.84 -11.07
C VAL A 57 -1.01 -7.17 -9.90
N TYR A 58 -1.66 -8.32 -9.98
CA TYR A 58 -2.34 -8.96 -8.85
C TYR A 58 -1.40 -9.97 -8.20
N ILE A 59 -1.25 -9.87 -6.90
CA ILE A 59 -0.31 -10.68 -6.12
C ILE A 59 -1.07 -11.48 -5.09
N LYS A 60 -0.71 -12.76 -4.96
CA LYS A 60 -1.23 -13.68 -3.96
C LYS A 60 -0.26 -13.73 -2.78
N PHE A 61 -0.71 -13.30 -1.60
CA PHE A 61 0.02 -13.42 -0.35
C PHE A 61 -0.57 -14.59 0.45
N ARG A 62 0.24 -15.60 0.71
CA ARG A 62 -0.20 -16.77 1.47
C ARG A 62 -0.47 -16.40 2.91
N VAL A 63 -1.65 -16.75 3.42
CA VAL A 63 -1.97 -16.55 4.84
C VAL A 63 -1.14 -17.54 5.68
N SER A 64 -0.52 -17.05 6.75
CA SER A 64 0.32 -17.90 7.61
C SER A 64 -0.50 -18.93 8.37
N THR A 65 0.14 -20.06 8.70
CA THR A 65 -0.50 -21.19 9.40
C THR A 65 -1.10 -20.78 10.76
N GLU A 66 -0.50 -19.80 11.43
CA GLU A 66 -0.97 -19.28 12.71
C GLU A 66 -2.31 -18.56 12.59
N SER A 67 -2.47 -17.78 11.52
CA SER A 67 -3.69 -17.02 11.23
C SER A 67 -4.83 -17.89 10.68
N LEU A 68 -4.52 -19.07 10.15
CA LEU A 68 -5.53 -19.99 9.60
C LEU A 68 -6.51 -20.51 10.65
N GLN A 69 -6.12 -20.52 11.94
CA GLN A 69 -7.01 -20.95 13.04
C GLN A 69 -8.27 -20.08 13.16
N ASN A 70 -8.26 -18.88 12.60
CA ASN A 70 -9.40 -17.97 12.58
C ASN A 70 -10.49 -18.40 11.57
N PHE A 71 -10.14 -19.26 10.61
CA PHE A 71 -11.03 -19.76 9.55
C PHE A 71 -11.42 -21.22 9.77
N LYS A 72 -12.38 -21.48 10.69
CA LYS A 72 -12.71 -22.82 11.21
C LYS A 72 -13.27 -23.80 10.18
N ASP A 73 -13.89 -23.30 9.10
CA ASP A 73 -14.59 -24.15 8.11
C ASP A 73 -13.89 -24.18 6.74
N ILE A 74 -12.71 -23.55 6.63
CA ILE A 74 -11.95 -23.47 5.38
C ILE A 74 -10.67 -24.27 5.52
N GLU A 75 -10.49 -25.27 4.65
CA GLU A 75 -9.22 -26.02 4.61
C GLU A 75 -8.04 -25.07 4.38
N PRO A 76 -7.09 -25.03 5.33
CA PRO A 76 -6.07 -23.98 5.38
C PRO A 76 -5.05 -24.00 4.23
N ALA A 77 -4.96 -25.10 3.52
CA ALA A 77 -3.78 -25.42 2.71
C ALA A 77 -3.46 -24.41 1.59
N ASN A 78 -4.45 -23.64 1.10
CA ASN A 78 -4.26 -22.74 -0.06
C ASN A 78 -5.07 -21.45 0.06
N LEU A 79 -4.96 -20.74 1.20
CA LEU A 79 -5.64 -19.46 1.41
C LEU A 79 -4.67 -18.31 1.13
N PHE A 80 -5.08 -17.39 0.25
CA PHE A 80 -4.27 -16.24 -0.16
C PHE A 80 -5.07 -14.94 -0.05
N LEU A 81 -4.39 -13.89 0.35
CA LEU A 81 -4.87 -12.52 0.22
C LEU A 81 -4.50 -12.02 -1.18
N LEU A 82 -5.47 -11.55 -1.95
CA LEU A 82 -5.24 -10.97 -3.26
C LEU A 82 -5.08 -9.46 -3.15
N ALA A 83 -3.91 -8.96 -3.51
CA ALA A 83 -3.62 -7.52 -3.54
C ALA A 83 -3.28 -7.07 -4.95
N TRP A 84 -3.51 -5.78 -5.23
CA TRP A 84 -3.26 -5.15 -6.52
C TRP A 84 -2.27 -3.99 -6.37
N THR A 85 -1.35 -3.86 -7.33
CA THR A 85 -0.42 -2.74 -7.38
C THR A 85 -0.04 -2.36 -8.81
N THR A 86 0.23 -1.08 -9.02
CA THR A 86 0.87 -0.55 -10.24
C THR A 86 2.38 -0.36 -10.05
N THR A 87 2.90 -0.59 -8.86
CA THR A 87 4.32 -0.38 -8.52
C THR A 87 4.98 -1.66 -8.01
N PRO A 88 5.11 -2.71 -8.85
CA PRO A 88 5.58 -4.02 -8.41
C PRO A 88 7.02 -4.01 -7.88
N TRP A 89 7.83 -3.04 -8.24
CA TRP A 89 9.20 -2.87 -7.70
C TRP A 89 9.24 -2.54 -6.20
N THR A 90 8.13 -2.09 -5.60
CA THR A 90 8.05 -1.85 -4.15
C THR A 90 7.78 -3.12 -3.34
N LEU A 91 7.44 -4.23 -4.00
CA LEU A 91 7.10 -5.49 -3.33
C LEU A 91 8.25 -6.09 -2.52
N SER A 92 9.52 -5.82 -2.92
CA SER A 92 10.70 -6.24 -2.16
C SER A 92 10.77 -5.61 -0.76
N GLY A 93 10.12 -4.46 -0.56
CA GLY A 93 10.02 -3.77 0.72
C GLY A 93 8.63 -3.88 1.36
N ASN A 94 7.80 -4.84 0.93
CA ASN A 94 6.47 -5.02 1.51
C ASN A 94 6.57 -5.48 2.96
N THR A 95 5.97 -4.72 3.85
CA THR A 95 5.90 -4.99 5.29
C THR A 95 4.48 -5.17 5.79
N ALA A 96 3.48 -4.73 5.02
CA ALA A 96 2.08 -4.81 5.40
C ALA A 96 1.16 -4.74 4.19
N LEU A 97 -0.04 -5.29 4.34
CA LEU A 97 -1.21 -5.05 3.49
C LEU A 97 -2.24 -4.25 4.26
N ALA A 98 -2.99 -3.41 3.56
CA ALA A 98 -4.07 -2.63 4.15
C ALA A 98 -5.42 -3.14 3.68
N VAL A 99 -6.38 -3.19 4.59
CA VAL A 99 -7.78 -3.53 4.32
C VAL A 99 -8.69 -2.42 4.80
N LYS A 100 -9.80 -2.20 4.10
CA LYS A 100 -10.83 -1.26 4.55
C LYS A 100 -11.71 -1.97 5.57
N GLU A 101 -11.80 -1.41 6.79
CA GLU A 101 -12.48 -2.04 7.93
C GLU A 101 -13.95 -2.33 7.67
N ASP A 102 -14.65 -1.38 7.04
CA ASP A 102 -16.09 -1.45 6.77
C ASP A 102 -16.45 -2.22 5.48
N ALA A 103 -15.46 -2.59 4.66
CA ALA A 103 -15.71 -3.34 3.44
C ALA A 103 -15.93 -4.83 3.72
N ILE A 104 -16.71 -5.47 2.88
CA ILE A 104 -16.91 -6.92 2.91
C ILE A 104 -15.91 -7.58 1.98
N TYR A 105 -15.20 -8.56 2.50
CA TYR A 105 -14.27 -9.40 1.76
C TYR A 105 -14.86 -10.79 1.60
N GLY A 106 -14.90 -11.28 0.36
CA GLY A 106 -15.31 -12.63 0.05
C GLY A 106 -14.12 -13.57 0.00
N ILE A 107 -14.34 -14.80 0.39
CA ILE A 107 -13.40 -15.90 0.23
C ILE A 107 -13.92 -16.74 -0.93
N TYR A 108 -13.18 -16.77 -2.02
CA TYR A 108 -13.59 -17.42 -3.26
C TYR A 108 -12.72 -18.64 -3.55
N ASP A 109 -13.34 -19.73 -4.01
CA ASP A 109 -12.60 -20.82 -4.65
C ASP A 109 -12.41 -20.46 -6.14
N HIS A 110 -11.18 -20.43 -6.57
CA HIS A 110 -10.80 -20.17 -7.95
C HIS A 110 -9.65 -21.11 -8.34
N GLU A 111 -9.91 -22.02 -9.25
CA GLU A 111 -8.95 -23.02 -9.73
C GLU A 111 -8.32 -23.90 -8.60
N GLY A 112 -9.04 -24.14 -7.53
CA GLY A 112 -8.58 -24.93 -6.38
C GLY A 112 -7.76 -24.14 -5.36
N GLU A 113 -7.60 -22.83 -5.54
CA GLU A 113 -7.04 -21.90 -4.56
C GLU A 113 -8.16 -21.06 -3.92
N LYS A 114 -7.98 -20.69 -2.68
CA LYS A 114 -8.92 -19.85 -1.93
C LYS A 114 -8.36 -18.42 -1.89
N LEU A 115 -9.10 -17.48 -2.46
CA LEU A 115 -8.67 -16.10 -2.59
C LEU A 115 -9.54 -15.17 -1.74
N ILE A 116 -8.93 -14.37 -0.89
CA ILE A 116 -9.59 -13.30 -0.13
C ILE A 116 -9.47 -12.01 -0.95
N ILE A 117 -10.60 -11.45 -1.35
CA ILE A 117 -10.70 -10.22 -2.13
C ILE A 117 -11.92 -9.41 -1.70
N ALA A 118 -11.89 -8.08 -1.89
CA ALA A 118 -13.07 -7.26 -1.69
C ALA A 118 -14.22 -7.74 -2.59
N GLN A 119 -15.39 -7.99 -2.01
CA GLN A 119 -16.52 -8.62 -2.70
C GLN A 119 -16.98 -7.82 -3.92
N GLU A 120 -16.90 -6.49 -3.85
CA GLU A 120 -17.25 -5.59 -4.96
C GLU A 120 -16.36 -5.77 -6.20
N LEU A 121 -15.13 -6.28 -6.02
CA LEU A 121 -14.15 -6.42 -7.09
C LEU A 121 -14.04 -7.86 -7.61
N ALA A 122 -14.64 -8.83 -6.92
CA ALA A 122 -14.45 -10.24 -7.19
C ALA A 122 -14.86 -10.62 -8.63
N GLU A 123 -16.05 -10.22 -9.06
CA GLU A 123 -16.57 -10.53 -10.39
C GLU A 123 -15.69 -9.94 -11.51
N SER A 124 -15.20 -8.71 -11.32
CA SER A 124 -14.37 -8.02 -12.32
C SER A 124 -12.97 -8.61 -12.45
N ILE A 125 -12.45 -9.24 -11.38
CA ILE A 125 -11.06 -9.72 -11.31
C ILE A 125 -10.98 -11.24 -11.52
N LEU A 126 -11.87 -12.00 -10.88
CA LEU A 126 -11.87 -13.46 -10.92
C LEU A 126 -12.76 -14.03 -12.02
N GLY A 127 -13.67 -13.20 -12.59
CA GLY A 127 -14.63 -13.64 -13.59
C GLY A 127 -15.79 -14.45 -13.01
N GLU A 128 -16.56 -15.11 -13.88
CA GLU A 128 -17.72 -15.90 -13.52
C GLU A 128 -17.37 -17.30 -12.95
N ASP A 129 -16.14 -17.75 -13.12
CA ASP A 129 -15.69 -19.10 -12.76
C ASP A 129 -15.27 -19.23 -11.27
N CYS A 130 -15.61 -18.27 -10.43
CA CYS A 130 -15.32 -18.30 -9.00
C CYS A 130 -16.55 -18.61 -8.16
N SER A 131 -16.39 -19.42 -7.11
CA SER A 131 -17.45 -19.71 -6.15
C SER A 131 -17.19 -19.05 -4.81
N LEU A 132 -18.15 -18.27 -4.32
CA LEU A 132 -18.08 -17.67 -2.99
C LEU A 132 -18.26 -18.76 -1.93
N LEU A 133 -17.28 -18.92 -1.04
CA LEU A 133 -17.31 -19.85 0.07
C LEU A 133 -17.82 -19.18 1.36
N ASP A 134 -17.30 -17.98 1.65
CA ASP A 134 -17.63 -17.24 2.87
C ASP A 134 -17.41 -15.72 2.66
N SER A 135 -17.95 -14.90 3.56
CA SER A 135 -17.80 -13.44 3.54
C SER A 135 -17.51 -12.92 4.93
N VAL A 136 -16.48 -12.09 5.05
CA VAL A 136 -16.02 -11.51 6.31
C VAL A 136 -15.86 -9.99 6.20
N PRO A 137 -16.10 -9.22 7.26
CA PRO A 137 -15.78 -7.80 7.26
C PRO A 137 -14.26 -7.57 7.30
N GLY A 138 -13.79 -6.45 6.78
CA GLY A 138 -12.36 -6.10 6.79
C GLY A 138 -11.76 -6.05 8.19
N SER A 139 -12.55 -5.65 9.20
CA SER A 139 -12.16 -5.70 10.62
C SER A 139 -11.73 -7.09 11.09
N PHE A 140 -12.33 -8.16 10.54
CA PHE A 140 -11.94 -9.55 10.86
C PHE A 140 -10.58 -9.93 10.30
N LEU A 141 -10.18 -9.31 9.19
CA LEU A 141 -8.89 -9.57 8.54
C LEU A 141 -7.73 -8.84 9.21
N THR A 142 -8.01 -7.85 10.05
CA THR A 142 -6.99 -7.06 10.76
C THR A 142 -6.17 -7.95 11.69
N GLY A 143 -4.86 -7.83 11.63
CA GLY A 143 -3.93 -8.63 12.45
C GLY A 143 -3.63 -10.02 11.88
N LEU A 144 -4.17 -10.37 10.71
CA LEU A 144 -3.73 -11.59 10.02
C LEU A 144 -2.26 -11.47 9.62
N VAL A 145 -1.53 -12.54 9.85
CA VAL A 145 -0.14 -12.68 9.42
C VAL A 145 -0.12 -13.45 8.10
N TYR A 146 0.71 -13.03 7.18
CA TYR A 146 0.91 -13.69 5.88
C TYR A 146 2.40 -13.94 5.62
N GLU A 147 2.70 -14.87 4.73
CA GLU A 147 4.07 -15.19 4.35
C GLU A 147 4.63 -14.08 3.44
N PRO A 148 5.81 -13.52 3.73
CA PRO A 148 6.43 -12.52 2.87
C PRO A 148 6.76 -13.12 1.49
N LEU A 149 6.58 -12.33 0.43
CA LEU A 149 6.91 -12.75 -0.95
C LEU A 149 8.40 -13.05 -1.14
N TYR A 150 9.23 -12.30 -0.44
CA TYR A 150 10.67 -12.41 -0.46
C TYR A 150 11.15 -12.59 0.98
N GLN A 151 11.89 -13.64 1.22
CA GLN A 151 12.58 -13.86 2.48
C GLN A 151 14.05 -13.43 2.30
N PRO A 152 14.41 -12.19 2.58
CA PRO A 152 15.80 -11.83 2.67
C PRO A 152 16.38 -12.57 3.87
N GLU A 153 17.41 -13.38 3.67
CA GLU A 153 18.07 -14.24 4.69
C GLU A 153 18.54 -13.49 5.96
N LEU A 154 18.35 -12.16 6.00
CA LEU A 154 18.89 -11.25 7.01
C LEU A 154 17.83 -10.48 7.83
N LEU A 155 16.54 -10.61 7.52
CA LEU A 155 15.50 -9.84 8.19
C LEU A 155 14.40 -10.76 8.70
N ASP A 156 14.38 -10.95 10.02
CA ASP A 156 13.28 -11.56 10.76
C ASP A 156 12.17 -10.51 10.87
N ILE A 157 11.36 -10.38 9.81
CA ILE A 157 10.28 -9.39 9.74
C ILE A 157 8.96 -10.13 9.68
N ASP A 158 8.16 -9.97 10.72
CA ASP A 158 6.75 -10.35 10.70
C ASP A 158 5.96 -9.35 9.85
N VAL A 159 5.30 -9.84 8.82
CA VAL A 159 4.40 -9.05 7.97
C VAL A 159 2.95 -9.30 8.35
N CYS A 160 2.21 -8.24 8.63
CA CYS A 160 0.82 -8.35 9.09
C CYS A 160 -0.12 -7.40 8.34
N LEU A 161 -1.43 -7.69 8.44
CA LEU A 161 -2.48 -6.85 7.91
C LEU A 161 -2.84 -5.73 8.88
N PHE A 162 -2.94 -4.51 8.36
CA PHE A 162 -3.45 -3.36 9.09
C PHE A 162 -4.81 -2.92 8.54
N SER A 163 -5.72 -2.52 9.43
CA SER A 163 -6.93 -1.80 9.00
C SER A 163 -6.61 -0.35 8.67
N PHE A 164 -7.21 0.16 7.62
CA PHE A 164 -7.23 1.58 7.29
C PHE A 164 -8.61 2.11 7.65
N THR A 165 -8.67 2.99 8.64
CA THR A 165 -9.81 3.87 8.86
C THR A 165 -9.57 5.13 8.03
N ASP A 166 -10.59 5.56 7.28
CA ASP A 166 -10.55 6.67 6.32
C ASP A 166 -9.66 7.84 6.75
N ILE A 167 -8.73 8.23 5.84
CA ILE A 167 -8.13 9.56 5.85
C ILE A 167 -9.09 10.52 5.15
#